data_1a780920ee560b5aa33d5c1a29ef16bc
#
_entry.id   1a780920ee560b5aa33d5c1a29ef16bc
#
_cell.length_a   1.000
_cell.length_b   1.000
_cell.length_c   1.000
_cell.angle_alpha   90.00
_cell.angle_beta   90.00
_cell.angle_gamma   90.00
#
_symmetry.space_group_name_H-M   'P 1'
#
loop_
_entity.id
_entity.type
_entity.pdbx_description
1 polymer ?
#
loop_
_entity_poly.entity_id
_entity_poly.type
_entity_poly.pdbx_seq_one_letter_code
_entity_poly.pdbx_strand_id
1 'polypeptide(L)'
;SHPKSNEVGCLDYLGNRTAILNKTAELIKGSEFVVGRNSTALTFAIIYKKPIFFIYSNETKKHVLNLSTINTLADYFKTKSINIDESFSESQIKSLINFDEKLYENYKTDFLTSNSKNKNYQIILEHLNKFNK
;
A
#
# COMPACT_ATOMS: atom_id res chain seq x y z
N SER A 1 -8.11 10.75 -1.29
CA SER A 1 -7.26 11.72 -0.59
C SER A 1 -7.24 11.45 0.91
N HIS A 2 -6.19 11.86 1.61
CA HIS A 2 -6.10 11.73 3.06
C HIS A 2 -7.15 12.62 3.73
N PRO A 3 -7.82 12.18 4.83
CA PRO A 3 -8.83 13.01 5.51
C PRO A 3 -8.35 14.41 5.91
N LYS A 4 -7.04 14.57 6.16
CA LYS A 4 -6.40 15.87 6.48
C LYS A 4 -6.12 16.75 5.25
N SER A 5 -6.33 16.28 4.02
CA SER A 5 -6.11 17.05 2.80
C SER A 5 -7.31 17.95 2.42
N ASN A 6 -8.32 18.03 3.28
CA ASN A 6 -9.41 19.00 3.15
C ASN A 6 -8.98 20.45 3.46
N GLU A 7 -7.73 20.63 3.92
CA GLU A 7 -7.16 21.95 4.09
C GLU A 7 -6.86 22.55 2.71
N VAL A 8 -7.44 23.70 2.51
CA VAL A 8 -7.41 24.58 1.33
C VAL A 8 -6.04 24.56 0.65
N GLY A 9 -5.99 24.21 -0.65
CA GLY A 9 -4.78 24.29 -1.49
C GLY A 9 -4.28 22.98 -2.07
N CYS A 10 -4.72 21.81 -1.60
CA CYS A 10 -4.24 20.52 -2.14
C CYS A 10 -4.84 20.13 -3.51
N LEU A 11 -5.85 20.83 -3.99
CA LEU A 11 -6.51 20.50 -5.26
C LEU A 11 -5.64 20.83 -6.48
N ASP A 12 -4.75 21.82 -6.37
CA ASP A 12 -3.86 22.24 -7.47
C ASP A 12 -2.85 21.13 -7.86
N TYR A 13 -2.48 20.26 -6.90
CA TYR A 13 -1.61 19.10 -7.19
C TYR A 13 -2.25 18.02 -8.05
N LEU A 14 -3.55 18.01 -8.15
CA LEU A 14 -4.29 16.99 -8.90
C LEU A 14 -4.51 17.38 -10.35
N GLY A 15 -4.19 18.64 -10.73
CA GLY A 15 -4.52 19.20 -12.03
C GLY A 15 -6.03 19.09 -12.27
N ASN A 16 -6.43 18.60 -13.44
CA ASN A 16 -7.84 18.42 -13.79
C ASN A 16 -8.47 17.11 -13.24
N ARG A 17 -7.82 16.41 -12.31
CA ARG A 17 -8.33 15.15 -11.77
C ARG A 17 -9.29 15.41 -10.61
N THR A 18 -10.42 14.73 -10.62
CA THR A 18 -11.39 14.81 -9.53
C THR A 18 -10.89 14.10 -8.29
N ALA A 19 -10.82 14.81 -7.16
CA ALA A 19 -10.58 14.21 -5.86
C ALA A 19 -11.88 13.61 -5.31
N ILE A 20 -11.86 12.31 -5.04
CA ILE A 20 -13.00 11.62 -4.44
C ILE A 20 -12.64 11.34 -2.98
N LEU A 21 -13.41 11.92 -2.06
CA LEU A 21 -13.18 11.81 -0.62
C LEU A 21 -13.81 10.53 -0.06
N ASN A 22 -13.15 9.93 0.95
CA ASN A 22 -13.66 8.80 1.74
C ASN A 22 -14.04 7.55 0.92
N LYS A 23 -13.50 7.40 -0.30
CA LYS A 23 -13.78 6.29 -1.22
C LYS A 23 -12.54 5.48 -1.59
N THR A 24 -11.49 5.55 -0.78
CA THR A 24 -10.20 4.90 -1.08
C THR A 24 -10.35 3.39 -1.34
N ALA A 25 -11.08 2.69 -0.48
CA ALA A 25 -11.27 1.24 -0.63
C ALA A 25 -12.06 0.89 -1.91
N GLU A 26 -13.12 1.66 -2.22
CA GLU A 26 -13.95 1.45 -3.40
C GLU A 26 -13.16 1.74 -4.69
N LEU A 27 -12.39 2.83 -4.70
CA LEU A 27 -11.53 3.19 -5.82
C LEU A 27 -10.47 2.13 -6.08
N ILE A 28 -9.82 1.64 -5.04
CA ILE A 28 -8.83 0.57 -5.16
C ILE A 28 -9.50 -0.72 -5.65
N LYS A 29 -10.66 -1.07 -5.13
CA LYS A 29 -11.40 -2.24 -5.59
C LYS A 29 -11.72 -2.19 -7.09
N GLY A 30 -12.06 -1.02 -7.62
CA GLY A 30 -12.39 -0.79 -9.03
C GLY A 30 -11.16 -0.55 -9.93
N SER A 31 -9.95 -0.39 -9.39
CA SER A 31 -8.76 -0.11 -10.18
C SER A 31 -8.14 -1.39 -10.79
N GLU A 32 -7.37 -1.24 -11.85
CA GLU A 32 -6.55 -2.32 -12.42
C GLU A 32 -5.28 -2.54 -11.61
N PHE A 33 -4.68 -1.47 -11.12
CA PHE A 33 -3.47 -1.48 -10.28
C PHE A 33 -3.49 -0.28 -9.32
N VAL A 34 -2.58 -0.30 -8.37
CA VAL A 34 -2.43 0.76 -7.37
C VAL A 34 -0.99 1.28 -7.39
N VAL A 35 -0.83 2.59 -7.41
CA VAL A 35 0.47 3.25 -7.28
C VAL A 35 0.61 3.80 -5.87
N GLY A 36 1.69 3.47 -5.20
CA GLY A 36 1.87 3.92 -3.83
C GLY A 36 3.30 3.80 -3.32
N ARG A 37 3.50 4.30 -2.10
CA ARG A 37 4.79 4.18 -1.39
C ARG A 37 4.65 3.23 -0.20
N ASN A 38 4.39 3.75 0.97
CA ASN A 38 4.24 3.04 2.25
C ASN A 38 2.95 3.45 2.98
N SER A 39 1.89 3.67 2.25
CA SER A 39 0.59 4.07 2.81
C SER A 39 -0.18 2.86 3.34
N THR A 40 -0.89 3.01 4.44
CA THR A 40 -1.86 2.01 4.94
C THR A 40 -2.96 1.71 3.91
N ALA A 41 -3.23 2.60 2.97
CA ALA A 41 -4.15 2.36 1.86
C ALA A 41 -3.73 1.17 0.97
N LEU A 42 -2.43 0.80 0.93
CA LEU A 42 -1.95 -0.39 0.21
C LEU A 42 -2.53 -1.69 0.79
N THR A 43 -2.96 -1.70 2.05
CA THR A 43 -3.69 -2.82 2.64
C THR A 43 -4.93 -3.20 1.83
N PHE A 44 -5.66 -2.21 1.31
CA PHE A 44 -6.80 -2.47 0.44
C PHE A 44 -6.38 -3.08 -0.91
N ALA A 45 -5.24 -2.67 -1.47
CA ALA A 45 -4.71 -3.28 -2.69
C ALA A 45 -4.41 -4.77 -2.46
N ILE A 46 -3.83 -5.11 -1.31
CA ILE A 46 -3.54 -6.51 -0.95
C ILE A 46 -4.84 -7.30 -0.77
N ILE A 47 -5.81 -6.76 -0.03
CA ILE A 47 -7.11 -7.42 0.21
C ILE A 47 -7.87 -7.65 -1.10
N TYR A 48 -7.86 -6.68 -2.01
CA TYR A 48 -8.54 -6.75 -3.30
C TYR A 48 -7.69 -7.35 -4.43
N LYS A 49 -6.49 -7.84 -4.08
CA LYS A 49 -5.57 -8.49 -5.04
C LYS A 49 -5.25 -7.60 -6.25
N LYS A 50 -4.96 -6.32 -5.97
CA LYS A 50 -4.58 -5.36 -7.01
C LYS A 50 -3.07 -5.25 -7.09
N PRO A 51 -2.45 -5.37 -8.28
CA PRO A 51 -1.02 -5.15 -8.46
C PRO A 51 -0.60 -3.80 -7.87
N ILE A 52 0.51 -3.77 -7.14
CA ILE A 52 1.03 -2.55 -6.52
C ILE A 52 2.31 -2.14 -7.23
N PHE A 53 2.34 -0.90 -7.72
CA PHE A 53 3.56 -0.24 -8.17
C PHE A 53 4.14 0.60 -7.05
N PHE A 54 5.27 0.18 -6.52
CA PHE A 54 5.99 0.94 -5.52
C PHE A 54 6.80 2.04 -6.19
N ILE A 55 6.59 3.27 -5.76
CA ILE A 55 7.27 4.44 -6.31
C ILE A 55 8.00 5.22 -5.22
N TYR A 56 9.08 5.91 -5.62
CA TYR A 56 9.76 6.88 -4.80
C TYR A 56 10.27 8.04 -5.68
N SER A 57 10.72 9.13 -5.05
CA SER A 57 11.31 10.29 -5.70
C SER A 57 12.74 10.51 -5.20
N ASN A 58 13.50 11.37 -5.86
CA ASN A 58 14.82 11.80 -5.38
C ASN A 58 14.73 12.44 -3.98
N GLU A 59 13.61 13.11 -3.68
CA GLU A 59 13.36 13.62 -2.33
C GLU A 59 13.18 12.47 -1.33
N THR A 60 12.47 11.40 -1.70
CA THR A 60 12.33 10.21 -0.84
C THR A 60 13.67 9.54 -0.55
N LYS A 61 14.62 9.56 -1.51
CA LYS A 61 15.98 9.02 -1.31
C LYS A 61 16.73 9.68 -0.15
N LYS A 62 16.45 10.94 0.16
CA LYS A 62 17.06 11.65 1.29
C LYS A 62 16.60 11.11 2.66
N HIS A 63 15.49 10.39 2.68
CA HIS A 63 14.92 9.80 3.88
C HIS A 63 15.10 8.28 3.86
N VAL A 64 16.24 7.82 4.35
CA VAL A 64 16.68 6.40 4.28
C VAL A 64 15.60 5.44 4.79
N LEU A 65 14.94 5.73 5.92
CA LEU A 65 13.89 4.87 6.48
C LEU A 65 12.69 4.73 5.54
N ASN A 66 12.27 5.81 4.88
CA ASN A 66 11.15 5.77 3.95
C ASN A 66 11.49 4.92 2.72
N LEU A 67 12.67 5.11 2.13
CA LEU A 67 13.12 4.33 1.00
C LEU A 67 13.29 2.85 1.36
N SER A 68 13.89 2.56 2.51
CA SER A 68 14.05 1.19 3.00
C SER A 68 12.69 0.49 3.15
N THR A 69 11.70 1.15 3.73
CA THR A 69 10.35 0.58 3.88
C THR A 69 9.71 0.28 2.52
N ILE A 70 9.84 1.19 1.55
CA ILE A 70 9.30 0.99 0.20
C ILE A 70 9.97 -0.21 -0.47
N ASN A 71 11.30 -0.30 -0.38
CA ASN A 71 12.07 -1.40 -0.99
C ASN A 71 11.74 -2.73 -0.30
N THR A 72 11.64 -2.78 1.02
CA THR A 72 11.26 -4.00 1.76
C THR A 72 9.89 -4.52 1.31
N LEU A 73 8.92 -3.63 1.12
CA LEU A 73 7.60 -4.03 0.59
C LEU A 73 7.69 -4.52 -0.86
N ALA A 74 8.44 -3.81 -1.71
CA ALA A 74 8.64 -4.21 -3.10
C ALA A 74 9.32 -5.60 -3.19
N ASP A 75 10.35 -5.83 -2.40
CA ASP A 75 11.08 -7.11 -2.34
C ASP A 75 10.18 -8.25 -1.85
N TYR A 76 9.34 -8.00 -0.84
CA TYR A 76 8.36 -8.99 -0.37
C TYR A 76 7.44 -9.46 -1.51
N PHE A 77 6.95 -8.52 -2.31
CA PHE A 77 6.09 -8.82 -3.46
C PHE A 77 6.87 -9.19 -4.73
N LYS A 78 8.20 -9.40 -4.63
CA LYS A 78 9.10 -9.77 -5.75
C LYS A 78 8.99 -8.79 -6.93
N THR A 79 8.81 -7.52 -6.62
CA THR A 79 8.78 -6.42 -7.58
C THR A 79 9.89 -5.41 -7.26
N LYS A 80 9.97 -4.33 -8.03
CA LYS A 80 10.94 -3.25 -7.81
C LYS A 80 10.22 -1.94 -7.61
N SER A 81 10.77 -1.09 -6.76
CA SER A 81 10.34 0.30 -6.68
C SER A 81 10.92 1.14 -7.82
N ILE A 82 10.14 2.11 -8.31
CA ILE A 82 10.51 2.99 -9.43
C ILE A 82 10.78 4.39 -8.91
N ASN A 83 11.89 4.98 -9.37
CA ASN A 83 12.12 6.40 -9.18
C ASN A 83 11.32 7.21 -10.21
N ILE A 84 10.33 7.98 -9.74
CA ILE A 84 9.46 8.77 -10.64
C ILE A 84 10.14 9.98 -11.25
N ASP A 85 11.32 10.37 -10.76
CA ASP A 85 12.12 11.48 -11.30
C ASP A 85 13.10 11.02 -12.40
N GLU A 86 13.14 9.72 -12.69
CA GLU A 86 13.92 9.12 -13.74
C GLU A 86 13.01 8.70 -14.91
N SER A 87 13.55 8.68 -16.13
CA SER A 87 12.81 8.15 -17.27
C SER A 87 12.71 6.64 -17.18
N PHE A 88 11.54 6.09 -17.49
CA PHE A 88 11.29 4.66 -17.54
C PHE A 88 10.54 4.30 -18.82
N SER A 89 10.81 3.11 -19.33
CA SER A 89 10.18 2.60 -20.55
C SER A 89 8.86 1.89 -20.23
N GLU A 90 7.98 1.78 -21.22
CA GLU A 90 6.75 1.01 -21.12
C GLU A 90 7.02 -0.48 -20.77
N SER A 91 8.11 -1.05 -21.30
CA SER A 91 8.51 -2.42 -20.98
C SER A 91 8.89 -2.61 -19.52
N GLN A 92 9.52 -1.61 -18.89
CA GLN A 92 9.80 -1.62 -17.45
C GLN A 92 8.49 -1.61 -16.65
N ILE A 93 7.52 -0.77 -17.01
CA ILE A 93 6.21 -0.75 -16.35
C ILE A 93 5.53 -2.11 -16.49
N LYS A 94 5.47 -2.66 -17.70
CA LYS A 94 4.85 -3.98 -17.94
C LYS A 94 5.50 -5.09 -17.13
N SER A 95 6.82 -5.06 -16.94
CA SER A 95 7.53 -6.06 -16.12
C SER A 95 7.17 -6.01 -14.63
N LEU A 96 6.67 -4.87 -14.15
CA LEU A 96 6.29 -4.66 -12.75
C LEU A 96 4.84 -5.07 -12.46
N ILE A 97 4.04 -5.33 -13.50
CA ILE A 97 2.65 -5.85 -13.34
C ILE A 97 2.66 -7.34 -12.94
N ASN A 98 3.82 -7.90 -12.61
CA ASN A 98 3.90 -9.28 -12.18
C ASN A 98 3.18 -9.44 -10.83
N PHE A 99 1.98 -10.02 -10.90
CA PHE A 99 1.12 -10.24 -9.75
C PHE A 99 1.20 -11.72 -9.33
N ASP A 100 1.75 -11.97 -8.14
CA ASP A 100 1.77 -13.30 -7.53
C ASP A 100 0.69 -13.34 -6.42
N GLU A 101 -0.46 -13.94 -6.73
CA GLU A 101 -1.59 -14.06 -5.81
C GLU A 101 -1.21 -14.72 -4.48
N LYS A 102 -0.30 -15.69 -4.51
CA LYS A 102 0.15 -16.40 -3.31
C LYS A 102 0.90 -15.48 -2.34
N LEU A 103 1.71 -14.55 -2.86
CA LEU A 103 2.39 -13.56 -2.01
C LEU A 103 1.39 -12.61 -1.33
N TYR A 104 0.33 -12.23 -2.03
CA TYR A 104 -0.73 -11.38 -1.48
C TYR A 104 -1.52 -12.10 -0.39
N GLU A 105 -1.87 -13.37 -0.59
CA GLU A 105 -2.54 -14.17 0.44
C GLU A 105 -1.63 -14.41 1.66
N ASN A 106 -0.34 -14.70 1.45
CA ASN A 106 0.62 -14.83 2.54
C ASN A 106 0.71 -13.52 3.34
N TYR A 107 0.90 -12.38 2.67
CA TYR A 107 0.97 -11.09 3.35
C TYR A 107 -0.29 -10.80 4.16
N LYS A 108 -1.45 -11.07 3.59
CA LYS A 108 -2.73 -10.91 4.26
C LYS A 108 -2.80 -11.76 5.53
N THR A 109 -2.41 -13.02 5.47
CA THR A 109 -2.43 -13.95 6.61
C THR A 109 -1.41 -13.55 7.66
N ASP A 110 -0.19 -13.17 7.25
CA ASP A 110 0.91 -12.90 8.17
C ASP A 110 0.78 -11.54 8.87
N PHE A 111 0.20 -10.53 8.20
CA PHE A 111 0.25 -9.15 8.67
C PHE A 111 -1.12 -8.47 8.82
N LEU A 112 -2.15 -8.92 8.14
CA LEU A 112 -3.43 -8.19 8.09
C LEU A 112 -4.59 -8.89 8.79
N THR A 113 -4.58 -10.21 8.81
CA THR A 113 -5.68 -10.99 9.38
C THR A 113 -5.16 -12.06 10.33
N SER A 114 -5.89 -12.33 11.39
CA SER A 114 -5.69 -13.55 12.15
C SER A 114 -6.59 -14.67 11.59
N ASN A 115 -6.17 -15.92 11.76
CA ASN A 115 -7.02 -17.08 11.47
C ASN A 115 -8.18 -17.22 12.49
N SER A 116 -8.22 -16.33 13.47
CA SER A 116 -9.29 -16.28 14.47
C SER A 116 -10.55 -15.63 13.90
N LYS A 117 -11.70 -16.24 14.15
CA LYS A 117 -13.02 -15.61 13.89
C LYS A 117 -13.37 -14.53 14.92
N ASN A 118 -12.52 -14.34 15.93
CA ASN A 118 -12.73 -13.40 17.01
C ASN A 118 -12.51 -11.96 16.54
N LYS A 119 -13.23 -11.03 17.14
CA LYS A 119 -12.99 -9.59 16.91
C LYS A 119 -11.63 -9.19 17.50
N ASN A 120 -10.99 -8.18 16.94
CA ASN A 120 -9.65 -7.72 17.36
C ASN A 120 -9.52 -7.53 18.88
N TYR A 121 -10.52 -6.94 19.55
CA TYR A 121 -10.48 -6.76 21.00
C TYR A 121 -10.47 -8.08 21.77
N GLN A 122 -11.15 -9.13 21.28
CA GLN A 122 -11.15 -10.45 21.90
C GLN A 122 -9.77 -11.11 21.79
N ILE A 123 -9.12 -10.98 20.63
CA ILE A 123 -7.76 -11.46 20.40
C ILE A 123 -6.80 -10.78 21.38
N ILE A 124 -6.91 -9.46 21.54
CA ILE A 124 -6.10 -8.69 22.48
C ILE A 124 -6.32 -9.17 23.91
N LEU A 125 -7.57 -9.33 24.34
CA LEU A 125 -7.90 -9.80 25.69
C LEU A 125 -7.38 -11.22 25.96
N GLU A 126 -7.47 -12.13 24.99
CA GLU A 126 -6.91 -13.48 25.09
C GLU A 126 -5.41 -13.46 25.30
N HIS A 127 -4.69 -12.56 24.60
CA HIS A 127 -3.25 -12.40 24.77
C HIS A 127 -2.90 -11.80 26.14
N LEU A 128 -3.58 -10.74 26.57
CA LEU A 128 -3.35 -10.11 27.86
C LEU A 128 -3.58 -11.09 29.02
N ASN A 129 -4.62 -11.93 28.95
CA ASN A 129 -4.91 -12.93 29.96
C ASN A 129 -3.85 -14.05 30.05
N LYS A 130 -3.02 -14.26 29.00
CA LYS A 130 -1.90 -15.20 29.03
C LYS A 130 -0.68 -14.67 29.79
N PHE A 131 -0.52 -13.34 29.83
CA PHE A 131 0.59 -12.69 30.56
C PHE A 131 0.30 -12.52 32.07
N ASN A 132 -0.95 -12.67 32.48
CA ASN A 132 -1.37 -12.53 33.89
C ASN A 132 -1.44 -13.89 34.65
N LYS A 133 -0.90 -14.94 34.05
CA LYS A 133 -0.70 -16.26 34.67
C LYS A 133 0.77 -16.51 34.87
#